data_155b42e7edf517913d01b7ecea9beb2a
#
_entry.id   155b42e7edf517913d01b7ecea9beb2a
#
_cell.length_a   1.000
_cell.length_b   1.000
_cell.length_c   1.000
_cell.angle_alpha   90.00
_cell.angle_beta   90.00
_cell.angle_gamma   90.00
#
_symmetry.space_group_name_H-M   'P 1'
#
loop_
_entity.id
_entity.type
_entity.pdbx_description
1 polymer ?
#
loop_
_entity_poly.entity_id
_entity_poly.type
_entity_poly.pdbx_seq_one_letter_code
_entity_poly.pdbx_strand_id
1 'polypeptide(L)'
;FLTRFWESPSRPWFLILPAMGDPVAVIPAIGAPLMGRTWVRDIRTWAAPDPEDDGVSLLADTLREIGGPVGVPSGPESHLRMPLAEFERVKRASALVFRDDAGIVAGLRAVKSEAEIVKIAHSCAIAGRAFDRVGEIAQPGVPLSTVFRNFQRLLLEEGADWVPYIAGGAGPM
;
A
#
# COMPACT_ATOMS: atom_id res chain seq x y z
N PHE A 1 -11.25 -1.02 -3.08
CA PHE A 1 -10.04 -0.48 -2.51
C PHE A 1 -10.34 0.77 -1.70
N LEU A 2 -9.52 1.03 -0.68
CA LEU A 2 -9.58 2.18 0.20
C LEU A 2 -9.15 3.41 -0.62
N THR A 3 -10.10 4.13 -1.20
CA THR A 3 -9.89 5.17 -2.20
C THR A 3 -9.13 6.37 -1.63
N ARG A 4 -8.16 6.91 -2.38
CA ARG A 4 -7.39 8.15 -2.08
C ARG A 4 -6.80 8.19 -0.69
N PHE A 5 -6.29 7.06 -0.26
CA PHE A 5 -5.87 6.89 1.08
C PHE A 5 -4.35 7.03 1.18
N TRP A 6 -3.90 8.08 1.86
CA TRP A 6 -2.52 8.25 2.27
C TRP A 6 -2.34 7.61 3.63
N GLU A 7 -1.83 6.42 3.66
CA GLU A 7 -1.36 5.81 4.90
C GLU A 7 0.01 6.38 5.27
N SER A 8 0.24 6.59 6.55
CA SER A 8 1.58 6.88 7.02
C SER A 8 2.48 5.67 6.74
N PRO A 9 3.61 5.83 6.06
CA PRO A 9 4.53 4.71 5.83
C PRO A 9 5.24 4.25 7.11
N SER A 10 5.11 5.01 8.20
CA SER A 10 5.82 4.76 9.46
C SER A 10 5.14 3.74 10.37
N ARG A 11 3.86 3.44 10.15
CA ARG A 11 3.11 2.48 10.98
C ARG A 11 2.31 1.54 10.10
N PRO A 12 2.22 0.25 10.47
CA PRO A 12 1.41 -0.69 9.73
C PRO A 12 -0.08 -0.42 9.91
N TRP A 13 -0.84 -0.75 8.89
CA TRP A 13 -2.28 -0.73 8.89
C TRP A 13 -2.76 -2.11 8.49
N PHE A 14 -3.61 -2.69 9.30
CA PHE A 14 -4.10 -4.04 9.08
C PHE A 14 -5.56 -4.00 8.65
N LEU A 15 -5.88 -4.71 7.57
CA LEU A 15 -7.23 -5.02 7.17
C LEU A 15 -7.42 -6.53 7.32
N ILE A 16 -8.25 -6.93 8.25
CA ILE A 16 -8.58 -8.33 8.48
C ILE A 16 -9.86 -8.63 7.72
N LEU A 17 -9.82 -9.65 6.89
CA LEU A 17 -10.96 -10.15 6.12
C LEU A 17 -11.36 -11.51 6.70
N PRO A 18 -12.36 -11.56 7.57
CA PRO A 18 -12.88 -12.83 8.06
C PRO A 18 -13.47 -13.67 6.94
N ALA A 19 -13.44 -14.99 7.07
CA ALA A 19 -14.12 -15.87 6.12
C ALA A 19 -15.64 -15.64 6.07
N MET A 20 -16.20 -15.17 7.19
CA MET A 20 -17.60 -14.78 7.34
C MET A 20 -17.68 -13.49 8.15
N GLY A 21 -18.57 -12.58 7.75
CA GLY A 21 -18.77 -11.29 8.43
C GLY A 21 -18.07 -10.13 7.75
N ASP A 22 -18.05 -8.99 8.45
CA ASP A 22 -17.50 -7.74 7.90
C ASP A 22 -15.99 -7.60 8.15
N PRO A 23 -15.28 -6.86 7.31
CA PRO A 23 -13.87 -6.55 7.51
C PRO A 23 -13.64 -5.72 8.77
N VAL A 24 -12.51 -5.97 9.41
CA VAL A 24 -12.03 -5.21 10.56
C VAL A 24 -10.73 -4.49 10.20
N ALA A 25 -10.68 -3.18 10.41
CA ALA A 25 -9.45 -2.40 10.31
C ALA A 25 -8.82 -2.24 11.69
N VAL A 26 -7.54 -2.60 11.82
CA VAL A 26 -6.73 -2.34 13.02
C VAL A 26 -5.63 -1.37 12.61
N ILE A 27 -5.73 -0.12 13.07
CA ILE A 27 -4.93 0.99 12.56
C ILE A 27 -4.55 1.99 13.65
N PRO A 28 -3.49 2.81 13.46
CA PRO A 28 -3.22 3.94 14.34
C PRO A 28 -4.39 4.91 14.42
N ALA A 29 -4.66 5.45 15.59
CA ALA A 29 -5.80 6.37 15.84
C ALA A 29 -5.83 7.57 14.88
N ILE A 30 -4.68 8.08 14.47
CA ILE A 30 -4.56 9.17 13.49
C ILE A 30 -5.22 8.84 12.15
N GLY A 31 -5.31 7.57 11.79
CA GLY A 31 -5.92 7.09 10.54
C GLY A 31 -7.43 6.93 10.59
N ALA A 32 -8.03 6.91 11.78
CA ALA A 32 -9.45 6.59 11.95
C ALA A 32 -10.40 7.53 11.17
N PRO A 33 -10.21 8.86 11.14
CA PRO A 33 -11.09 9.74 10.37
C PRO A 33 -11.07 9.44 8.86
N LEU A 34 -9.93 9.01 8.35
CA LEU A 34 -9.77 8.68 6.95
C LEU A 34 -10.35 7.30 6.64
N MET A 35 -10.09 6.30 7.47
CA MET A 35 -10.68 4.97 7.36
C MET A 35 -12.22 5.03 7.45
N GLY A 36 -12.76 5.89 8.30
CA GLY A 36 -14.20 6.11 8.43
C GLY A 36 -14.91 6.65 7.18
N ARG A 37 -14.16 7.12 6.17
CA ARG A 37 -14.70 7.49 4.84
C ARG A 37 -14.80 6.32 3.88
N THR A 38 -14.35 5.15 4.28
CA THR A 38 -14.43 3.91 3.50
C THR A 38 -15.70 3.13 3.84
N TRP A 39 -15.85 1.98 3.24
CA TRP A 39 -16.92 1.04 3.52
C TRP A 39 -16.66 0.16 4.76
N VAL A 40 -15.46 0.17 5.33
CA VAL A 40 -15.10 -0.57 6.54
C VAL A 40 -15.77 0.10 7.74
N ARG A 41 -16.48 -0.67 8.57
CA ARG A 41 -17.26 -0.16 9.71
C ARG A 41 -16.61 -0.47 11.05
N ASP A 42 -16.02 -1.65 11.22
CA ASP A 42 -15.26 -1.99 12.43
C ASP A 42 -13.84 -1.45 12.30
N ILE A 43 -13.58 -0.35 13.01
CA ILE A 43 -12.28 0.34 13.01
C ILE A 43 -11.77 0.34 14.43
N ARG A 44 -10.75 -0.46 14.70
CA ARG A 44 -10.07 -0.58 15.99
C ARG A 44 -8.77 0.18 15.95
N THR A 45 -8.51 0.97 16.98
CA THR A 45 -7.35 1.89 16.94
C THR A 45 -6.53 1.81 18.21
N TRP A 46 -5.24 2.10 18.06
CA TRP A 46 -4.33 2.36 19.18
C TRP A 46 -3.74 3.75 19.09
N ALA A 47 -3.28 4.29 20.21
CA ALA A 47 -2.55 5.56 20.26
C ALA A 47 -1.11 5.33 19.77
N ALA A 48 -0.78 5.83 18.58
CA ALA A 48 0.56 5.71 18.00
C ALA A 48 1.29 7.07 18.02
N PRO A 49 2.62 7.09 18.22
CA PRO A 49 3.47 5.94 18.48
C PRO A 49 3.35 5.41 19.91
N ASP A 50 3.41 4.10 20.09
CA ASP A 50 3.56 3.45 21.38
C ASP A 50 4.88 2.66 21.38
N PRO A 51 5.87 3.01 22.21
CA PRO A 51 7.16 2.35 22.18
C PRO A 51 7.16 0.91 22.71
N GLU A 52 6.14 0.53 23.50
CA GLU A 52 6.04 -0.80 24.10
C GLU A 52 5.14 -1.72 23.28
N ASP A 53 4.02 -1.18 22.78
CA ASP A 53 3.02 -1.95 22.03
C ASP A 53 2.35 -1.13 20.93
N ASP A 54 3.04 -0.97 19.84
CA ASP A 54 2.56 -0.19 18.68
C ASP A 54 1.49 -0.98 17.88
N GLY A 55 0.41 -1.38 18.55
CA GLY A 55 -0.76 -2.05 17.99
C GLY A 55 -0.66 -3.59 17.93
N VAL A 56 0.39 -4.18 18.46
CA VAL A 56 0.61 -5.65 18.42
C VAL A 56 -0.45 -6.40 19.23
N SER A 57 -0.70 -5.96 20.47
CA SER A 57 -1.73 -6.59 21.32
C SER A 57 -3.12 -6.43 20.72
N LEU A 58 -3.47 -5.24 20.26
CA LEU A 58 -4.78 -4.99 19.64
C LEU A 58 -5.02 -5.88 18.41
N LEU A 59 -3.99 -6.04 17.56
CA LEU A 59 -4.06 -6.94 16.41
C LEU A 59 -4.24 -8.40 16.86
N ALA A 60 -3.43 -8.85 17.83
CA ALA A 60 -3.51 -10.21 18.33
C ALA A 60 -4.86 -10.53 18.98
N ASP A 61 -5.42 -9.58 19.75
CA ASP A 61 -6.73 -9.72 20.38
C ASP A 61 -7.85 -9.78 19.35
N THR A 62 -7.79 -8.91 18.35
CA THR A 62 -8.74 -8.92 17.23
C THR A 62 -8.72 -10.23 16.47
N LEU A 63 -7.52 -10.75 16.18
CA LEU A 63 -7.38 -12.04 15.52
C LEU A 63 -7.91 -13.20 16.36
N ARG A 64 -7.68 -13.19 17.68
CA ARG A 64 -8.24 -14.21 18.59
C ARG A 64 -9.76 -14.18 18.67
N GLU A 65 -10.34 -12.99 18.68
CA GLU A 65 -11.79 -12.80 18.69
C GLU A 65 -12.44 -13.40 17.42
N ILE A 66 -11.84 -13.16 16.25
CA ILE A 66 -12.31 -13.71 14.97
C ILE A 66 -12.07 -15.22 14.91
N GLY A 67 -10.91 -15.66 15.37
CA GLY A 67 -10.52 -17.07 15.43
C GLY A 67 -10.12 -17.67 14.09
N GLY A 68 -9.77 -18.96 14.11
CA GLY A 68 -9.35 -19.72 12.93
C GLY A 68 -7.91 -19.49 12.47
N PRO A 69 -7.48 -20.17 11.42
CA PRO A 69 -6.18 -19.95 10.84
C PRO A 69 -6.11 -18.60 10.12
N VAL A 70 -4.95 -17.95 10.18
CA VAL A 70 -4.71 -16.63 9.57
C VAL A 70 -3.90 -16.78 8.30
N GLY A 71 -4.48 -16.42 7.15
CA GLY A 71 -3.76 -16.28 5.88
C GLY A 71 -3.03 -14.93 5.82
N VAL A 72 -1.75 -14.95 5.49
CA VAL A 72 -0.97 -13.73 5.23
C VAL A 72 -0.33 -13.80 3.85
N PRO A 73 -0.36 -12.71 3.06
CA PRO A 73 0.30 -12.70 1.76
C PRO A 73 1.81 -12.75 1.97
N SER A 74 2.38 -13.95 1.88
CA SER A 74 3.81 -14.25 2.12
C SER A 74 4.51 -14.89 0.92
N GLY A 75 3.79 -15.09 -0.19
CA GLY A 75 4.33 -15.64 -1.42
C GLY A 75 5.24 -14.65 -2.19
N PRO A 76 5.78 -15.07 -3.36
CA PRO A 76 6.61 -14.22 -4.21
C PRO A 76 5.94 -12.86 -4.49
N GLU A 77 6.73 -11.79 -4.49
CA GLU A 77 6.28 -10.39 -4.72
C GLU A 77 5.25 -9.87 -3.71
N SER A 78 5.03 -10.61 -2.62
CA SER A 78 4.23 -10.15 -1.50
C SER A 78 5.10 -9.50 -0.42
N HIS A 79 4.54 -8.53 0.28
CA HIS A 79 5.23 -7.83 1.35
C HIS A 79 4.34 -7.73 2.58
N LEU A 80 4.78 -8.32 3.68
CA LEU A 80 4.22 -8.02 4.99
C LEU A 80 4.85 -6.72 5.50
N ARG A 81 4.09 -5.63 5.52
CA ARG A 81 4.57 -4.31 5.97
C ARG A 81 4.53 -4.21 7.50
N MET A 82 5.33 -5.02 8.15
CA MET A 82 5.45 -5.09 9.59
C MET A 82 6.87 -5.57 9.95
N PRO A 83 7.51 -5.05 11.02
CA PRO A 83 8.75 -5.60 11.50
C PRO A 83 8.60 -7.10 11.84
N LEU A 84 9.58 -7.91 11.44
CA LEU A 84 9.52 -9.35 11.67
C LEU A 84 9.37 -9.72 13.16
N ALA A 85 10.05 -8.98 14.03
CA ALA A 85 9.96 -9.21 15.49
C ALA A 85 8.53 -8.96 16.02
N GLU A 86 7.86 -7.97 15.50
CA GLU A 86 6.46 -7.67 15.87
C GLU A 86 5.50 -8.72 15.30
N PHE A 87 5.73 -9.17 14.08
CA PHE A 87 4.96 -10.28 13.52
C PHE A 87 5.08 -11.55 14.38
N GLU A 88 6.28 -11.88 14.84
CA GLU A 88 6.48 -12.99 15.75
C GLU A 88 5.84 -12.77 17.13
N ARG A 89 5.74 -11.51 17.60
CA ARG A 89 4.96 -11.18 18.80
C ARG A 89 3.47 -11.42 18.59
N VAL A 90 2.90 -10.96 17.46
CA VAL A 90 1.49 -11.21 17.10
C VAL A 90 1.19 -12.69 17.06
N LYS A 91 2.02 -13.50 16.43
CA LYS A 91 1.88 -14.96 16.37
C LYS A 91 1.84 -15.59 17.76
N ARG A 92 2.77 -15.21 18.63
CA ARG A 92 2.80 -15.72 20.02
C ARG A 92 1.60 -15.25 20.83
N ALA A 93 1.25 -13.97 20.74
CA ALA A 93 0.15 -13.39 21.52
C ALA A 93 -1.21 -13.90 21.07
N SER A 94 -1.45 -14.08 19.79
CA SER A 94 -2.71 -14.63 19.27
C SER A 94 -2.84 -16.13 19.49
N ALA A 95 -1.72 -16.85 19.55
CA ALA A 95 -1.65 -18.33 19.61
C ALA A 95 -2.40 -19.01 18.42
N LEU A 96 -2.54 -18.32 17.29
CA LEU A 96 -3.20 -18.83 16.10
C LEU A 96 -2.19 -19.42 15.11
N VAL A 97 -2.70 -20.23 14.18
CA VAL A 97 -1.90 -20.80 13.10
C VAL A 97 -1.85 -19.80 11.94
N PHE A 98 -0.66 -19.34 11.59
CA PHE A 98 -0.42 -18.50 10.44
C PHE A 98 0.05 -19.33 9.24
N ARG A 99 -0.47 -19.02 8.06
CA ARG A 99 -0.17 -19.70 6.81
C ARG A 99 -0.05 -18.68 5.70
N ASP A 100 0.54 -19.08 4.58
CA ASP A 100 0.43 -18.33 3.34
C ASP A 100 -1.04 -18.21 2.91
N ASP A 101 -1.41 -17.06 2.29
CA ASP A 101 -2.76 -16.83 1.77
C ASP A 101 -3.08 -17.64 0.51
N ALA A 102 -2.19 -18.54 0.11
CA ALA A 102 -2.30 -19.35 -1.10
C ALA A 102 -2.54 -18.51 -2.37
N GLY A 103 -2.02 -17.28 -2.39
CA GLY A 103 -2.11 -16.39 -3.53
C GLY A 103 -3.48 -15.72 -3.71
N ILE A 104 -4.36 -15.76 -2.73
CA ILE A 104 -5.70 -15.12 -2.80
C ILE A 104 -5.58 -13.64 -3.14
N VAL A 105 -4.74 -12.90 -2.41
CA VAL A 105 -4.55 -11.46 -2.64
C VAL A 105 -3.93 -11.20 -4.02
N ALA A 106 -2.92 -11.99 -4.40
CA ALA A 106 -2.28 -11.88 -5.71
C ALA A 106 -3.29 -12.15 -6.85
N GLY A 107 -4.11 -13.20 -6.73
CA GLY A 107 -5.14 -13.55 -7.70
C GLY A 107 -6.19 -12.45 -7.86
N LEU A 108 -6.70 -11.91 -6.75
CA LEU A 108 -7.65 -10.79 -6.78
C LEU A 108 -7.07 -9.53 -7.42
N ARG A 109 -5.78 -9.26 -7.23
CA ARG A 109 -5.10 -8.11 -7.84
C ARG A 109 -4.70 -8.33 -9.30
N ALA A 110 -4.53 -9.57 -9.74
CA ALA A 110 -4.15 -9.89 -11.11
C ALA A 110 -5.27 -9.52 -12.11
N VAL A 111 -6.53 -9.78 -11.76
CA VAL A 111 -7.69 -9.46 -12.60
C VAL A 111 -8.27 -8.12 -12.18
N LYS A 112 -8.14 -7.11 -13.05
CA LYS A 112 -8.63 -5.76 -12.80
C LYS A 112 -10.11 -5.64 -13.14
N SER A 113 -10.86 -4.94 -12.32
CA SER A 113 -12.22 -4.52 -12.65
C SER A 113 -12.20 -3.42 -13.73
N GLU A 114 -13.34 -3.19 -14.39
CA GLU A 114 -13.48 -2.11 -15.37
C GLU A 114 -13.13 -0.73 -14.77
N ALA A 115 -13.55 -0.46 -13.54
CA ALA A 115 -13.22 0.79 -12.85
C ALA A 115 -11.72 0.96 -12.58
N GLU A 116 -11.01 -0.13 -12.32
CA GLU A 116 -9.54 -0.11 -12.16
C GLU A 116 -8.85 0.08 -13.52
N ILE A 117 -9.35 -0.56 -14.56
CA ILE A 117 -8.83 -0.40 -15.94
C ILE A 117 -8.93 1.07 -16.36
N VAL A 118 -10.06 1.74 -16.14
CA VAL A 118 -10.24 3.16 -16.47
C VAL A 118 -9.21 4.03 -15.74
N LYS A 119 -8.95 3.78 -14.45
CA LYS A 119 -7.94 4.50 -13.67
C LYS A 119 -6.52 4.27 -14.17
N ILE A 120 -6.19 3.01 -14.48
CA ILE A 120 -4.88 2.66 -15.02
C ILE A 120 -4.68 3.32 -16.40
N ALA A 121 -5.68 3.23 -17.29
CA ALA A 121 -5.62 3.87 -18.59
C ALA A 121 -5.43 5.40 -18.49
N HIS A 122 -6.12 6.05 -17.54
CA HIS A 122 -5.94 7.48 -17.27
C HIS A 122 -4.50 7.80 -16.82
N SER A 123 -3.94 7.01 -15.92
CA SER A 123 -2.54 7.17 -15.47
C SER A 123 -1.54 6.95 -16.60
N CYS A 124 -1.79 5.96 -17.47
CA CYS A 124 -0.97 5.71 -18.66
C CYS A 124 -1.04 6.90 -19.66
N ALA A 125 -2.23 7.49 -19.84
CA ALA A 125 -2.39 8.64 -20.71
C ALA A 125 -1.60 9.87 -20.18
N ILE A 126 -1.62 10.12 -18.87
CA ILE A 126 -0.80 11.16 -18.23
C ILE A 126 0.69 10.91 -18.52
N ALA A 127 1.15 9.68 -18.27
CA ALA A 127 2.54 9.31 -18.53
C ALA A 127 2.90 9.48 -20.02
N GLY A 128 2.03 9.05 -20.92
CA GLY A 128 2.22 9.21 -22.37
C GLY A 128 2.43 10.68 -22.78
N ARG A 129 1.57 11.60 -22.33
CA ARG A 129 1.73 13.03 -22.61
C ARG A 129 3.04 13.61 -22.05
N ALA A 130 3.44 13.17 -20.85
CA ALA A 130 4.74 13.58 -20.30
C ALA A 130 5.92 13.05 -21.13
N PHE A 131 5.82 11.83 -21.65
CA PHE A 131 6.84 11.25 -22.54
C PHE A 131 6.90 11.96 -23.88
N ASP A 132 5.78 12.38 -24.45
CA ASP A 132 5.75 13.18 -25.70
C ASP A 132 6.52 14.50 -25.54
N ARG A 133 6.62 15.02 -24.32
CA ARG A 133 7.34 16.25 -23.99
C ARG A 133 8.79 16.06 -23.56
N VAL A 134 9.32 14.84 -23.56
CA VAL A 134 10.70 14.55 -23.13
C VAL A 134 11.72 15.41 -23.90
N GLY A 135 11.49 15.70 -25.18
CA GLY A 135 12.34 16.59 -25.97
C GLY A 135 12.50 18.01 -25.41
N GLU A 136 11.58 18.50 -24.55
CA GLU A 136 11.73 19.81 -23.91
C GLU A 136 12.80 19.82 -22.81
N ILE A 137 13.10 18.67 -22.21
CA ILE A 137 13.93 18.56 -21.01
C ILE A 137 15.21 17.75 -21.19
N ALA A 138 15.26 16.84 -22.16
CA ALA A 138 16.37 15.95 -22.42
C ALA A 138 17.20 16.45 -23.61
N GLN A 139 17.98 17.51 -23.38
CA GLN A 139 18.85 18.11 -24.38
C GLN A 139 20.31 17.68 -24.15
N PRO A 140 21.17 17.67 -25.21
CA PRO A 140 22.60 17.41 -25.07
C PRO A 140 23.22 18.31 -24.00
N GLY A 141 24.01 17.72 -23.10
CA GLY A 141 24.67 18.45 -22.00
C GLY A 141 23.82 18.66 -20.75
N VAL A 142 22.53 18.34 -20.76
CA VAL A 142 21.70 18.40 -19.55
C VAL A 142 21.99 17.19 -18.66
N PRO A 143 22.37 17.37 -17.40
CA PRO A 143 22.59 16.26 -16.47
C PRO A 143 21.35 15.38 -16.30
N LEU A 144 21.53 14.06 -16.24
CA LEU A 144 20.42 13.09 -16.09
C LEU A 144 19.55 13.36 -14.84
N SER A 145 20.18 13.79 -13.74
CA SER A 145 19.46 14.19 -12.52
C SER A 145 18.49 15.37 -12.74
N THR A 146 18.88 16.30 -13.61
CA THR A 146 18.01 17.42 -14.01
C THR A 146 16.89 16.95 -14.93
N VAL A 147 17.17 16.06 -15.86
CA VAL A 147 16.14 15.44 -16.71
C VAL A 147 15.10 14.72 -15.85
N PHE A 148 15.51 13.90 -14.88
CA PHE A 148 14.58 13.20 -14.00
C PHE A 148 13.72 14.14 -13.16
N ARG A 149 14.31 15.19 -12.59
CA ARG A 149 13.55 16.21 -11.84
C ARG A 149 12.52 16.91 -12.73
N ASN A 150 12.91 17.27 -13.95
CA ASN A 150 12.00 17.92 -14.89
C ASN A 150 10.93 16.95 -15.39
N PHE A 151 11.22 15.67 -15.54
CA PHE A 151 10.23 14.68 -15.93
C PHE A 151 9.16 14.48 -14.84
N GLN A 152 9.55 14.51 -13.55
CA GLN A 152 8.57 14.54 -12.46
C GLN A 152 7.64 15.76 -12.55
N ARG A 153 8.21 16.95 -12.88
CA ARG A 153 7.43 18.16 -13.10
C ARG A 153 6.45 18.00 -14.26
N LEU A 154 6.89 17.44 -15.38
CA LEU A 154 6.00 17.17 -16.53
C LEU A 154 4.85 16.24 -16.14
N LEU A 155 5.10 15.16 -15.42
CA LEU A 155 4.04 14.25 -14.95
C LEU A 155 3.00 14.97 -14.10
N LEU A 156 3.42 15.86 -13.18
CA LEU A 156 2.52 16.66 -12.36
C LEU A 156 1.73 17.68 -13.21
N GLU A 157 2.37 18.34 -14.15
CA GLU A 157 1.72 19.27 -15.10
C GLU A 157 0.67 18.57 -15.98
N GLU A 158 0.93 17.32 -16.38
CA GLU A 158 -0.01 16.51 -17.16
C GLU A 158 -1.13 15.89 -16.32
N GLY A 159 -1.14 16.11 -15.02
CA GLY A 159 -2.24 15.77 -14.13
C GLY A 159 -2.00 14.59 -13.19
N ALA A 160 -0.76 14.17 -12.99
CA ALA A 160 -0.46 13.21 -11.93
C ALA A 160 -0.65 13.86 -10.56
N ASP A 161 -1.33 13.18 -9.65
CA ASP A 161 -1.47 13.63 -8.26
C ASP A 161 -0.14 13.53 -7.50
N TRP A 162 0.69 12.56 -7.85
CA TRP A 162 1.94 12.26 -7.20
C TRP A 162 2.83 11.33 -8.05
N VAL A 163 4.14 11.50 -7.91
CA VAL A 163 5.14 10.68 -8.60
C VAL A 163 6.04 10.02 -7.55
N PRO A 164 5.88 8.72 -7.27
CA PRO A 164 6.59 8.04 -6.18
C PRO A 164 8.08 7.89 -6.46
N TYR A 165 8.44 7.56 -7.68
CA TYR A 165 9.82 7.45 -8.14
C TYR A 165 9.89 7.44 -9.67
N ILE A 166 11.06 7.70 -10.20
CA ILE A 166 11.38 7.51 -11.61
C ILE A 166 12.60 6.60 -11.69
N ALA A 167 12.50 5.55 -12.49
CA ALA A 167 13.60 4.68 -12.83
C ALA A 167 14.00 4.89 -14.29
N GLY A 168 15.29 4.94 -14.55
CA GLY A 168 15.80 5.09 -15.90
C GLY A 168 17.30 5.30 -15.91
N GLY A 169 17.88 5.31 -17.10
CA GLY A 169 19.28 5.58 -17.34
C GLY A 169 19.49 6.11 -18.76
N ALA A 170 20.57 6.79 -18.98
CA ALA A 170 21.05 7.20 -20.27
C ALA A 170 22.58 7.13 -20.31
N GLY A 171 23.13 6.69 -21.41
CA GLY A 171 24.57 6.56 -21.61
C GLY A 171 24.91 5.41 -22.56
N PRO A 172 26.16 5.27 -22.95
CA PRO A 172 26.59 4.09 -23.68
C PRO A 172 26.43 2.85 -22.81
N MET A 173 25.79 1.82 -23.37
CA MET A 173 25.72 0.49 -22.75
C MET A 173 27.04 -0.23 -22.91
#